data_d1fb9427549722351337d3472e3919f4
#
_entry.id   d1fb9427549722351337d3472e3919f4
#
_cell.length_a   1.000
_cell.length_b   1.000
_cell.length_c   1.000
_cell.angle_alpha   90.00
_cell.angle_beta   90.00
_cell.angle_gamma   90.00
#
_symmetry.space_group_name_H-M   'P 1'
#
loop_
_entity.id
_entity.type
_entity.pdbx_description
1 polymer ?
#
loop_
_entity_poly.entity_id
_entity_poly.type
_entity_poly.pdbx_seq_one_letter_code
_entity_poly.pdbx_strand_id
1 'polypeptide(L)'
;MGNASTTNSTANIVIGIKRSQENQNNKLYHLVDYQGEGELVQWMKYSLSIGDFNILDGIIELKVTPFLFAGGKGKLVPISELVKLRNDERNAMLSTLRRKKGKGKSGPNILESINQENMQGDMMKALQMLDGGGKEGAGAKYRELCWSMSQRGVMGETLVHICLLNGTYLNNEVAKHLIKTFPKLVNDIYLSEEYYGQSALHQAIINEDLAMVRFLLRNGADVHQRCYGAFFCPDDQKETRCDSLEHEWVDVDKETNYAGRTYWGEYPLSFAACTRQPECFRLLIANKADPNMRDTNGNTVLHLMVIHELPEMFDLAYRLGAKLHIQNNQNLIPLTLAAKLAKKKMFDHVLNYEKQYLWTYGSLMCIAYPLSSIDTIEEETGKLKEISALSLITFAESSCHLMLFEGLVENLLEAKWKTFAKRKSVKHLGPFIHMFYKMIAGDVFRFLLIYMIFLFGFSQAFFIIFLGCHREMNTANYSTDRLPLPENLAEPLESMARVFLMSVGEFSAIYKVLDTCRLAVLGKVRV
;
A
#
# COMPACT_ATOMS: atom_id res chain seq x y z
N MET A 1 -15.60 -10.86 -4.77
CA MET A 1 -14.27 -11.49 -4.83
C MET A 1 -14.10 -12.10 -6.22
N GLY A 2 -13.11 -11.68 -6.96
CA GLY A 2 -12.72 -12.31 -8.22
C GLY A 2 -12.80 -11.37 -9.41
N ASN A 3 -11.67 -11.15 -10.05
CA ASN A 3 -11.35 -10.70 -11.41
C ASN A 3 -10.42 -9.49 -11.56
N ALA A 4 -9.82 -8.95 -10.50
CA ALA A 4 -8.77 -7.94 -10.67
C ALA A 4 -7.33 -8.52 -10.73
N SER A 5 -7.14 -9.82 -10.42
CA SER A 5 -5.80 -10.42 -10.30
C SER A 5 -5.25 -11.08 -11.57
N THR A 6 -6.10 -11.31 -12.60
CA THR A 6 -5.68 -12.08 -13.78
C THR A 6 -4.97 -11.24 -14.86
N THR A 7 -5.16 -9.92 -14.90
CA THR A 7 -4.53 -9.06 -15.92
C THR A 7 -3.08 -8.73 -15.60
N ASN A 8 -2.72 -8.63 -14.31
CA ASN A 8 -1.34 -8.37 -13.90
C ASN A 8 -0.44 -9.61 -14.00
N SER A 9 -1.00 -10.81 -13.81
CA SER A 9 -0.24 -12.06 -13.90
C SER A 9 0.24 -12.37 -15.32
N THR A 10 -0.59 -12.10 -16.34
CA THR A 10 -0.21 -12.32 -17.74
C THR A 10 0.84 -11.34 -18.25
N ALA A 11 0.80 -10.08 -17.80
CA ALA A 11 1.83 -9.10 -18.12
C ALA A 11 3.18 -9.48 -17.50
N ASN A 12 3.16 -9.89 -16.23
CA ASN A 12 4.37 -10.34 -15.52
C ASN A 12 4.93 -11.64 -16.11
N ILE A 13 4.09 -12.58 -16.52
CA ILE A 13 4.52 -13.81 -17.21
C ILE A 13 5.20 -13.49 -18.56
N VAL A 14 4.63 -12.59 -19.36
CA VAL A 14 5.20 -12.21 -20.66
C VAL A 14 6.53 -11.45 -20.49
N ILE A 15 6.63 -10.58 -19.49
CA ILE A 15 7.87 -9.89 -19.11
C ILE A 15 8.90 -10.92 -18.62
N GLY A 16 8.49 -11.87 -17.78
CA GLY A 16 9.35 -12.95 -17.29
C GLY A 16 9.88 -13.86 -18.40
N ILE A 17 9.05 -14.21 -19.38
CA ILE A 17 9.48 -14.99 -20.56
C ILE A 17 10.48 -14.22 -21.43
N LYS A 18 10.22 -12.93 -21.67
CA LYS A 18 11.13 -12.08 -22.45
C LYS A 18 12.48 -11.90 -21.74
N ARG A 19 12.48 -11.65 -20.43
CA ARG A 19 13.69 -11.60 -19.61
C ARG A 19 14.43 -12.92 -19.58
N SER A 20 13.74 -14.06 -19.56
CA SER A 20 14.35 -15.39 -19.62
C SER A 20 15.12 -15.62 -20.93
N GLN A 21 14.64 -15.11 -22.08
CA GLN A 21 15.35 -15.19 -23.34
C GLN A 21 16.55 -14.24 -23.41
N GLU A 22 16.44 -13.03 -22.85
CA GLU A 22 17.54 -12.08 -22.74
C GLU A 22 18.65 -12.59 -21.81
N ASN A 23 18.28 -13.32 -20.74
CA ASN A 23 19.20 -13.94 -19.81
C ASN A 23 20.15 -14.97 -20.46
N GLN A 24 19.67 -15.74 -21.45
CA GLN A 24 20.47 -16.77 -22.10
C GLN A 24 21.69 -16.22 -22.86
N ASN A 25 21.65 -14.94 -23.27
CA ASN A 25 22.72 -14.30 -24.02
C ASN A 25 23.67 -13.44 -23.16
N ASN A 26 23.39 -13.26 -21.88
CA ASN A 26 24.22 -12.42 -21.02
C ASN A 26 25.39 -13.21 -20.45
N LYS A 27 26.62 -12.70 -20.70
CA LYS A 27 27.88 -13.33 -20.24
C LYS A 27 27.95 -13.52 -18.72
N LEU A 28 27.28 -12.68 -17.93
CA LEU A 28 27.21 -12.78 -16.48
C LEU A 28 26.59 -14.10 -16.00
N TYR A 29 25.52 -14.53 -16.67
CA TYR A 29 24.83 -15.76 -16.28
C TYR A 29 25.58 -17.02 -16.65
N HIS A 30 26.57 -16.94 -17.58
CA HIS A 30 27.49 -18.04 -17.84
C HIS A 30 28.52 -18.23 -16.72
N LEU A 31 28.87 -17.16 -16.00
CA LEU A 31 29.76 -17.22 -14.85
C LEU A 31 29.08 -17.85 -13.64
N VAL A 32 27.83 -17.46 -13.37
CA VAL A 32 27.02 -17.99 -12.26
C VAL A 32 25.61 -18.18 -12.77
N ASP A 33 25.28 -19.36 -13.28
CA ASP A 33 23.96 -19.66 -13.81
C ASP A 33 22.92 -19.73 -12.69
N TYR A 34 21.66 -19.37 -13.01
CA TYR A 34 20.49 -19.54 -12.13
C TYR A 34 20.27 -20.99 -11.70
N GLN A 35 20.75 -21.95 -12.45
CA GLN A 35 20.69 -23.38 -12.11
C GLN A 35 21.87 -23.85 -11.27
N GLY A 36 22.82 -22.97 -10.97
CA GLY A 36 24.00 -23.30 -10.14
C GLY A 36 25.08 -24.11 -10.86
N GLU A 37 25.13 -24.07 -12.19
CA GLU A 37 26.11 -24.78 -13.02
C GLU A 37 27.12 -23.85 -13.71
N GLY A 38 27.16 -22.56 -13.34
CA GLY A 38 28.08 -21.59 -13.93
C GLY A 38 29.56 -21.90 -13.68
N GLU A 39 30.41 -21.31 -14.53
CA GLU A 39 31.87 -21.56 -14.53
C GLU A 39 32.49 -21.36 -13.13
N LEU A 40 32.18 -20.26 -12.43
CA LEU A 40 32.74 -20.02 -11.09
C LEU A 40 32.25 -21.02 -10.04
N VAL A 41 31.02 -21.51 -10.19
CA VAL A 41 30.48 -22.54 -9.30
C VAL A 41 31.20 -23.88 -9.49
N GLN A 42 31.57 -24.23 -10.73
CA GLN A 42 32.36 -25.41 -11.02
C GLN A 42 33.78 -25.30 -10.41
N TRP A 43 34.39 -24.13 -10.56
CA TRP A 43 35.69 -23.85 -9.91
C TRP A 43 35.61 -23.86 -8.38
N MET A 44 34.53 -23.39 -7.81
CA MET A 44 34.28 -23.49 -6.38
C MET A 44 34.19 -24.96 -5.93
N LYS A 45 33.42 -25.80 -6.65
CA LYS A 45 33.36 -27.25 -6.38
C LYS A 45 34.74 -27.88 -6.42
N TYR A 46 35.53 -27.54 -7.43
CA TYR A 46 36.91 -28.04 -7.58
C TYR A 46 37.81 -27.58 -6.43
N SER A 47 37.80 -26.31 -6.08
CA SER A 47 38.59 -25.74 -4.98
C SER A 47 38.21 -26.35 -3.62
N LEU A 48 36.93 -26.62 -3.39
CA LEU A 48 36.47 -27.33 -2.20
C LEU A 48 36.98 -28.78 -2.15
N SER A 49 37.10 -29.44 -3.30
CA SER A 49 37.61 -30.82 -3.34
C SER A 49 39.11 -30.92 -3.05
N ILE A 50 39.89 -29.90 -3.40
CA ILE A 50 41.35 -29.85 -3.19
C ILE A 50 41.72 -29.18 -1.87
N GLY A 51 40.85 -28.27 -1.38
CA GLY A 51 41.12 -27.45 -0.19
C GLY A 51 41.97 -26.20 -0.47
N ASP A 52 42.21 -25.87 -1.76
CA ASP A 52 42.96 -24.69 -2.18
C ASP A 52 42.05 -23.71 -2.95
N PHE A 53 41.89 -22.49 -2.41
CA PHE A 53 41.07 -21.44 -2.96
C PHE A 53 41.86 -20.40 -3.78
N ASN A 54 43.21 -20.45 -3.78
CA ASN A 54 44.03 -19.48 -4.52
C ASN A 54 43.75 -19.54 -6.02
N ILE A 55 43.46 -20.73 -6.54
CA ILE A 55 43.11 -20.94 -7.95
C ILE A 55 41.80 -20.24 -8.27
N LEU A 56 40.79 -20.38 -7.41
CA LEU A 56 39.49 -19.74 -7.57
C LEU A 56 39.63 -18.22 -7.53
N ASP A 57 40.35 -17.67 -6.55
CA ASP A 57 40.56 -16.24 -6.41
C ASP A 57 41.28 -15.65 -7.65
N GLY A 58 42.26 -16.36 -8.20
CA GLY A 58 42.94 -15.98 -9.46
C GLY A 58 42.00 -16.00 -10.67
N ILE A 59 41.08 -16.98 -10.76
CA ILE A 59 40.08 -17.06 -11.83
C ILE A 59 39.04 -15.96 -11.66
N ILE A 60 38.60 -15.68 -10.43
CA ILE A 60 37.70 -14.57 -10.13
C ILE A 60 38.35 -13.25 -10.59
N GLU A 61 39.61 -13.01 -10.24
CA GLU A 61 40.30 -11.79 -10.66
C GLU A 61 40.38 -11.69 -12.18
N LEU A 62 40.76 -12.74 -12.88
CA LEU A 62 40.88 -12.76 -14.34
C LEU A 62 39.52 -12.53 -15.06
N LYS A 63 38.47 -13.23 -14.61
CA LYS A 63 37.18 -13.27 -15.30
C LYS A 63 36.27 -12.08 -14.94
N VAL A 64 36.39 -11.53 -13.72
CA VAL A 64 35.47 -10.48 -13.21
C VAL A 64 36.05 -9.08 -13.43
N THR A 65 37.34 -8.88 -13.43
CA THR A 65 37.97 -7.57 -13.66
C THR A 65 37.47 -6.83 -14.89
N PRO A 66 37.21 -7.47 -16.06
CA PRO A 66 36.68 -6.77 -17.24
C PRO A 66 35.30 -6.11 -17.03
N PHE A 67 34.52 -6.56 -16.03
CA PHE A 67 33.22 -6.02 -15.70
C PHE A 67 33.28 -4.88 -14.68
N LEU A 68 34.45 -4.64 -14.09
CA LEU A 68 34.60 -3.68 -13.00
C LEU A 68 35.18 -2.34 -13.48
N PHE A 69 34.71 -1.27 -12.87
CA PHE A 69 35.33 0.04 -13.03
C PHE A 69 36.73 0.06 -12.38
N ALA A 70 37.72 0.50 -13.17
CA ALA A 70 39.12 0.63 -12.73
C ALA A 70 39.66 -0.60 -12.00
N GLY A 71 39.35 -1.82 -12.49
CA GLY A 71 39.83 -3.08 -11.89
C GLY A 71 39.34 -3.29 -10.45
N GLY A 72 38.13 -2.85 -10.12
CA GLY A 72 37.53 -3.03 -8.79
C GLY A 72 37.78 -1.87 -7.82
N LYS A 73 38.47 -0.81 -8.25
CA LYS A 73 38.63 0.43 -7.43
C LYS A 73 37.37 1.29 -7.36
N GLY A 74 36.38 1.00 -8.23
CA GLY A 74 35.14 1.76 -8.32
C GLY A 74 35.28 3.09 -9.08
N LYS A 75 34.15 3.65 -9.45
CA LYS A 75 34.00 4.96 -10.11
C LYS A 75 32.88 5.74 -9.43
N LEU A 76 33.10 7.03 -9.22
CA LEU A 76 32.05 7.96 -8.83
C LEU A 76 31.19 8.29 -10.05
N VAL A 77 29.91 7.94 -9.97
CA VAL A 77 28.92 8.19 -11.02
C VAL A 77 27.95 9.27 -10.53
N PRO A 78 27.63 10.28 -11.35
CA PRO A 78 26.65 11.30 -10.99
C PRO A 78 25.27 10.67 -10.74
N ILE A 79 24.59 11.11 -9.68
CA ILE A 79 23.24 10.63 -9.34
C ILE A 79 22.26 10.91 -10.48
N SER A 80 22.39 12.06 -11.14
CA SER A 80 21.57 12.43 -12.30
C SER A 80 21.64 11.42 -13.45
N GLU A 81 22.80 10.80 -13.69
CA GLU A 81 22.97 9.75 -14.71
C GLU A 81 22.22 8.47 -14.31
N LEU A 82 22.29 8.08 -13.04
CA LEU A 82 21.59 6.92 -12.52
C LEU A 82 20.06 7.09 -12.52
N VAL A 83 19.58 8.26 -12.13
CA VAL A 83 18.16 8.61 -12.16
C VAL A 83 17.63 8.66 -13.59
N LYS A 84 18.43 9.18 -14.54
CA LYS A 84 18.05 9.17 -15.95
C LYS A 84 17.89 7.74 -16.47
N LEU A 85 18.83 6.85 -16.19
CA LEU A 85 18.77 5.44 -16.59
C LEU A 85 17.48 4.77 -16.04
N ARG A 86 17.16 5.01 -14.78
CA ARG A 86 15.94 4.53 -14.13
C ARG A 86 14.67 5.06 -14.80
N ASN A 87 14.63 6.35 -15.14
CA ASN A 87 13.51 6.99 -15.83
C ASN A 87 13.30 6.45 -17.25
N ASP A 88 14.38 6.25 -18.00
CA ASP A 88 14.32 5.72 -19.36
C ASP A 88 13.73 4.29 -19.34
N GLU A 89 14.11 3.47 -18.36
CA GLU A 89 13.58 2.12 -18.17
C GLU A 89 12.07 2.16 -17.80
N ARG A 90 11.67 3.03 -16.87
CA ARG A 90 10.27 3.24 -16.49
C ARG A 90 9.41 3.65 -17.67
N ASN A 91 9.87 4.62 -18.46
CA ASN A 91 9.14 5.11 -19.64
C ASN A 91 9.01 4.03 -20.72
N ALA A 92 10.04 3.22 -20.92
CA ALA A 92 9.99 2.06 -21.81
C ALA A 92 8.94 1.04 -21.35
N MET A 93 8.88 0.72 -20.06
CA MET A 93 7.86 -0.18 -19.49
C MET A 93 6.45 0.39 -19.64
N LEU A 94 6.22 1.65 -19.30
CA LEU A 94 4.91 2.31 -19.42
C LEU A 94 4.44 2.36 -20.89
N SER A 95 5.33 2.63 -21.84
CA SER A 95 5.01 2.67 -23.27
C SER A 95 4.54 1.29 -23.79
N THR A 96 5.16 0.21 -23.33
CA THR A 96 4.77 -1.16 -23.69
C THR A 96 3.41 -1.55 -23.11
N LEU A 97 3.09 -1.13 -21.90
CA LEU A 97 1.79 -1.34 -21.25
C LEU A 97 0.67 -0.56 -21.94
N ARG A 98 0.93 0.71 -22.32
CA ARG A 98 -0.03 1.55 -23.07
C ARG A 98 -0.35 0.99 -24.46
N ARG A 99 0.62 0.44 -25.19
CA ARG A 99 0.38 -0.24 -26.48
C ARG A 99 -0.54 -1.45 -26.34
N LYS A 100 -0.54 -2.16 -25.19
CA LYS A 100 -1.43 -3.30 -24.93
C LYS A 100 -2.86 -2.91 -24.53
N LYS A 101 -3.07 -1.72 -23.95
CA LYS A 101 -4.39 -1.23 -23.47
C LYS A 101 -5.23 -0.52 -24.54
N GLY A 102 -4.98 -0.71 -25.84
CA GLY A 102 -5.80 -0.28 -26.99
C GLY A 102 -6.62 1.00 -26.79
N LYS A 103 -6.22 2.09 -27.48
CA LYS A 103 -7.01 3.30 -27.84
C LYS A 103 -8.14 3.74 -26.88
N GLY A 104 -7.83 4.03 -25.62
CA GLY A 104 -8.62 4.94 -24.81
C GLY A 104 -8.00 6.33 -24.90
N LYS A 105 -8.79 7.36 -25.21
CA LYS A 105 -8.35 8.76 -25.25
C LYS A 105 -7.77 9.15 -23.88
N SER A 106 -6.46 9.06 -23.75
CA SER A 106 -5.70 9.65 -22.66
C SER A 106 -5.35 11.07 -23.06
N GLY A 107 -5.60 12.03 -22.17
CA GLY A 107 -5.25 13.42 -22.38
C GLY A 107 -3.76 13.61 -22.67
N PRO A 108 -3.35 14.75 -23.22
CA PRO A 108 -1.97 14.99 -23.62
C PRO A 108 -1.05 14.88 -22.39
N ASN A 109 -0.10 13.98 -22.47
CA ASN A 109 0.94 13.84 -21.46
C ASN A 109 1.90 15.03 -21.65
N ILE A 110 2.08 15.84 -20.62
CA ILE A 110 2.97 17.03 -20.65
C ILE A 110 4.39 16.66 -21.07
N LEU A 111 4.82 15.41 -20.83
CA LEU A 111 6.13 14.89 -21.23
C LEU A 111 6.24 14.51 -22.72
N GLU A 112 5.12 14.30 -23.45
CA GLU A 112 5.13 14.01 -24.88
C GLU A 112 5.15 15.28 -25.75
N SER A 113 4.85 16.45 -25.16
CA SER A 113 4.91 17.75 -25.87
C SER A 113 6.29 18.38 -25.86
N ILE A 114 7.25 17.83 -25.12
CA ILE A 114 8.64 18.27 -25.12
C ILE A 114 9.36 17.46 -26.21
N ASN A 115 9.71 18.14 -27.31
CA ASN A 115 10.46 17.54 -28.42
C ASN A 115 11.74 16.87 -27.90
N GLN A 116 11.93 15.58 -28.20
CA GLN A 116 13.07 14.76 -27.74
C GLN A 116 14.45 15.39 -28.06
N GLU A 117 14.56 16.19 -29.11
CA GLU A 117 15.80 16.87 -29.50
C GLU A 117 16.16 18.04 -28.57
N ASN A 118 15.16 18.76 -28.02
CA ASN A 118 15.40 19.84 -27.06
C ASN A 118 15.66 19.30 -25.64
N MET A 119 15.10 18.14 -25.31
CA MET A 119 15.24 17.52 -24.00
C MET A 119 16.68 17.07 -23.70
N GLN A 120 17.43 16.59 -24.70
CA GLN A 120 18.85 16.26 -24.53
C GLN A 120 19.71 17.49 -24.28
N GLY A 121 19.45 18.62 -24.95
CA GLY A 121 20.16 19.87 -24.77
C GLY A 121 19.89 20.53 -23.43
N ASP A 122 18.64 20.55 -23.00
CA ASP A 122 18.25 21.17 -21.72
C ASP A 122 18.62 20.31 -20.52
N MET A 123 18.58 18.97 -20.66
CA MET A 123 19.04 18.05 -19.66
C MET A 123 20.57 18.05 -19.50
N MET A 124 21.31 18.21 -20.61
CA MET A 124 22.77 18.37 -20.57
C MET A 124 23.16 19.69 -19.91
N LYS A 125 22.40 20.79 -20.15
CA LYS A 125 22.59 22.06 -19.46
C LYS A 125 22.23 21.99 -17.97
N ALA A 126 21.14 21.30 -17.62
CA ALA A 126 20.77 21.05 -16.22
C ALA A 126 21.83 20.22 -15.50
N LEU A 127 22.37 19.18 -16.14
CA LEU A 127 23.50 18.38 -15.65
C LEU A 127 24.76 19.24 -15.44
N GLN A 128 25.10 20.13 -16.38
CA GLN A 128 26.25 21.05 -16.24
C GLN A 128 26.03 22.10 -15.14
N MET A 129 24.80 22.59 -14.93
CA MET A 129 24.46 23.49 -13.82
C MET A 129 24.53 22.81 -12.47
N LEU A 130 24.16 21.51 -12.38
CA LEU A 130 24.26 20.71 -11.17
C LEU A 130 25.72 20.34 -10.82
N ASP A 131 26.59 20.14 -11.83
CA ASP A 131 28.02 19.84 -11.64
C ASP A 131 28.85 21.11 -11.31
N GLY A 132 28.34 22.29 -11.59
CA GLY A 132 29.13 23.57 -11.68
C GLY A 132 28.93 24.60 -10.59
N GLY A 133 28.27 24.37 -9.50
CA GLY A 133 28.30 25.39 -8.46
C GLY A 133 27.10 25.51 -7.55
N GLY A 134 27.24 25.13 -6.32
CA GLY A 134 26.27 25.47 -5.28
C GLY A 134 26.77 25.10 -3.91
N LYS A 135 26.92 26.10 -3.10
CA LYS A 135 27.34 26.05 -1.71
C LYS A 135 26.43 25.19 -0.86
N GLU A 136 27.05 24.39 0.01
CA GLU A 136 26.61 23.89 1.32
C GLU A 136 25.14 23.40 1.46
N GLY A 137 24.97 22.07 1.55
CA GLY A 137 23.73 21.39 1.93
C GLY A 137 23.32 20.20 1.04
N ALA A 138 24.07 19.92 -0.01
CA ALA A 138 23.76 18.83 -0.93
C ALA A 138 24.25 17.50 -0.36
N GLY A 139 23.35 16.54 -0.18
CA GLY A 139 23.68 15.13 -0.10
C GLY A 139 24.58 14.73 -1.27
N ALA A 140 25.33 13.65 -1.15
CA ALA A 140 26.32 13.24 -2.13
C ALA A 140 25.75 13.30 -3.56
N LYS A 141 26.33 14.16 -4.39
CA LYS A 141 25.97 14.29 -5.81
C LYS A 141 26.42 13.09 -6.65
N TYR A 142 27.23 12.22 -6.08
CA TYR A 142 27.85 11.09 -6.73
C TYR A 142 27.67 9.83 -5.88
N ARG A 143 27.45 8.71 -6.55
CA ARG A 143 27.48 7.39 -5.95
C ARG A 143 28.69 6.62 -6.45
N GLU A 144 29.37 5.92 -5.54
CA GLU A 144 30.45 5.02 -5.94
C GLU A 144 29.84 3.70 -6.41
N LEU A 145 30.16 3.28 -7.65
CA LEU A 145 29.83 1.99 -8.23
C LEU A 145 31.11 1.23 -8.55
N CYS A 146 31.15 -0.03 -8.18
CA CYS A 146 32.26 -0.93 -8.49
C CYS A 146 32.02 -1.65 -9.81
N TRP A 147 30.80 -2.08 -10.09
CA TRP A 147 30.41 -2.81 -11.30
C TRP A 147 30.03 -1.83 -12.42
N SER A 148 30.48 -2.13 -13.66
CA SER A 148 30.17 -1.33 -14.85
C SER A 148 28.65 -1.29 -15.10
N MET A 149 28.13 -0.10 -15.46
CA MET A 149 26.69 0.08 -15.71
C MET A 149 26.21 -0.65 -16.97
N SER A 150 27.10 -0.77 -18.00
CA SER A 150 26.77 -1.39 -19.28
C SER A 150 26.80 -2.91 -19.28
N GLN A 151 27.39 -3.52 -18.27
CA GLN A 151 27.62 -4.97 -18.19
C GLN A 151 27.00 -5.57 -16.93
N ARG A 152 25.72 -5.27 -16.71
CA ARG A 152 24.92 -5.81 -15.61
C ARG A 152 23.93 -6.85 -16.11
N GLY A 153 23.32 -7.57 -15.19
CA GLY A 153 22.23 -8.47 -15.51
C GLY A 153 20.97 -7.71 -15.94
N VAL A 154 19.94 -8.43 -16.35
CA VAL A 154 18.69 -7.88 -16.89
C VAL A 154 17.93 -7.01 -15.89
N MET A 155 18.11 -7.26 -14.59
CA MET A 155 17.53 -6.48 -13.49
C MET A 155 18.52 -5.43 -12.94
N GLY A 156 19.61 -5.15 -13.66
CA GLY A 156 20.66 -4.26 -13.18
C GLY A 156 21.52 -4.84 -12.06
N GLU A 157 21.47 -6.16 -11.86
CA GLU A 157 22.20 -6.89 -10.84
C GLU A 157 23.67 -7.11 -11.21
N THR A 158 24.50 -7.23 -10.18
CA THR A 158 25.89 -7.64 -10.27
C THR A 158 26.03 -9.14 -10.03
N LEU A 159 27.22 -9.69 -10.26
CA LEU A 159 27.48 -11.11 -10.03
C LEU A 159 27.25 -11.53 -8.57
N VAL A 160 27.56 -10.67 -7.60
CA VAL A 160 27.28 -10.91 -6.17
C VAL A 160 25.77 -11.06 -5.94
N HIS A 161 24.96 -10.17 -6.55
CA HIS A 161 23.51 -10.25 -6.44
C HIS A 161 22.95 -11.54 -7.04
N ILE A 162 23.47 -12.00 -8.19
CA ILE A 162 23.06 -13.26 -8.83
C ILE A 162 23.37 -14.45 -7.92
N CYS A 163 24.56 -14.47 -7.31
CA CYS A 163 24.92 -15.52 -6.36
C CYS A 163 23.92 -15.59 -5.19
N LEU A 164 23.56 -14.44 -4.63
CA LEU A 164 22.61 -14.36 -3.51
C LEU A 164 21.18 -14.67 -3.94
N LEU A 165 20.77 -14.32 -5.17
CA LEU A 165 19.46 -14.71 -5.71
C LEU A 165 19.32 -16.23 -5.81
N ASN A 166 20.37 -16.93 -6.21
CA ASN A 166 20.38 -18.38 -6.25
C ASN A 166 20.32 -19.00 -4.84
N GLY A 167 20.95 -18.36 -3.85
CA GLY A 167 20.87 -18.73 -2.43
C GLY A 167 21.43 -20.11 -2.08
N THR A 168 22.12 -20.79 -3.01
CA THR A 168 22.73 -22.08 -2.72
C THR A 168 24.02 -21.89 -1.92
N TYR A 169 24.42 -22.92 -1.16
CA TYR A 169 25.67 -22.88 -0.39
C TYR A 169 26.89 -22.52 -1.27
N LEU A 170 27.01 -23.14 -2.46
CA LEU A 170 28.10 -22.87 -3.37
C LEU A 170 28.12 -21.44 -3.89
N ASN A 171 26.95 -20.92 -4.27
CA ASN A 171 26.82 -19.53 -4.72
C ASN A 171 27.13 -18.54 -3.60
N ASN A 172 26.75 -18.84 -2.37
CA ASN A 172 27.08 -18.01 -1.21
C ASN A 172 28.61 -18.01 -0.95
N GLU A 173 29.30 -19.15 -1.11
CA GLU A 173 30.75 -19.18 -1.02
C GLU A 173 31.42 -18.41 -2.16
N VAL A 174 30.95 -18.54 -3.41
CA VAL A 174 31.43 -17.71 -4.54
C VAL A 174 31.24 -16.21 -4.23
N ALA A 175 30.07 -15.79 -3.71
CA ALA A 175 29.83 -14.41 -3.32
C ALA A 175 30.82 -13.92 -2.24
N LYS A 176 31.18 -14.78 -1.27
CA LYS A 176 32.17 -14.44 -0.24
C LYS A 176 33.55 -14.22 -0.84
N HIS A 177 33.98 -15.08 -1.78
CA HIS A 177 35.26 -14.91 -2.47
C HIS A 177 35.28 -13.68 -3.37
N LEU A 178 34.18 -13.38 -4.10
CA LEU A 178 34.04 -12.16 -4.88
C LEU A 178 34.20 -10.88 -4.01
N ILE A 179 33.60 -10.85 -2.83
CA ILE A 179 33.71 -9.70 -1.92
C ILE A 179 35.10 -9.62 -1.27
N LYS A 180 35.73 -10.74 -0.97
CA LYS A 180 37.13 -10.74 -0.46
C LYS A 180 38.11 -10.20 -1.50
N THR A 181 37.95 -10.60 -2.78
CA THR A 181 38.82 -10.15 -3.88
C THR A 181 38.52 -8.69 -4.24
N PHE A 182 37.25 -8.29 -4.26
CA PHE A 182 36.79 -6.93 -4.60
C PHE A 182 35.88 -6.35 -3.52
N PRO A 183 36.41 -5.80 -2.41
CA PRO A 183 35.64 -5.38 -1.25
C PRO A 183 34.55 -4.34 -1.55
N LYS A 184 34.75 -3.47 -2.56
CA LYS A 184 33.77 -2.44 -2.92
C LYS A 184 32.47 -2.99 -3.50
N LEU A 185 32.47 -4.25 -3.96
CA LEU A 185 31.24 -4.91 -4.45
C LEU A 185 30.17 -5.08 -3.36
N VAL A 186 30.55 -5.05 -2.08
CA VAL A 186 29.63 -5.24 -0.95
C VAL A 186 28.52 -4.18 -0.93
N ASN A 187 28.83 -2.94 -1.39
CA ASN A 187 27.91 -1.80 -1.41
C ASN A 187 27.38 -1.44 -2.81
N ASP A 188 27.66 -2.30 -3.80
CA ASP A 188 27.05 -2.12 -5.11
C ASP A 188 25.53 -2.40 -5.05
N ILE A 189 24.76 -1.79 -5.93
CA ILE A 189 23.31 -1.81 -5.90
C ILE A 189 22.71 -2.31 -7.21
N TYR A 190 21.45 -2.72 -7.18
CA TYR A 190 20.63 -2.90 -8.37
C TYR A 190 20.36 -1.55 -9.03
N LEU A 191 20.40 -1.50 -10.36
CA LEU A 191 20.14 -0.27 -11.13
C LEU A 191 18.79 -0.28 -11.86
N SER A 192 18.05 -1.39 -11.89
CA SER A 192 16.74 -1.44 -12.54
C SER A 192 15.69 -0.64 -11.77
N GLU A 193 14.68 -0.14 -12.45
CA GLU A 193 13.56 0.60 -11.86
C GLU A 193 12.84 -0.19 -10.75
N GLU A 194 12.66 -1.50 -10.93
CA GLU A 194 11.92 -2.34 -9.97
C GLU A 194 12.67 -2.54 -8.66
N TYR A 195 14.01 -2.65 -8.70
CA TYR A 195 14.84 -2.99 -7.53
C TYR A 195 15.92 -1.96 -7.23
N TYR A 196 15.79 -0.73 -7.75
CA TYR A 196 16.80 0.31 -7.63
C TYR A 196 17.21 0.54 -6.17
N GLY A 197 18.50 0.54 -5.93
CA GLY A 197 19.08 0.77 -4.59
C GLY A 197 19.17 -0.47 -3.70
N GLN A 198 18.58 -1.61 -4.11
CA GLN A 198 18.74 -2.87 -3.37
C GLN A 198 20.21 -3.30 -3.37
N SER A 199 20.75 -3.60 -2.21
CA SER A 199 22.13 -4.06 -2.02
C SER A 199 22.18 -5.56 -1.72
N ALA A 200 23.40 -6.12 -1.72
CA ALA A 200 23.65 -7.49 -1.29
C ALA A 200 23.12 -7.77 0.13
N LEU A 201 23.16 -6.75 1.02
CA LEU A 201 22.66 -6.87 2.39
C LEU A 201 21.13 -7.07 2.41
N HIS A 202 20.37 -6.30 1.62
CA HIS A 202 18.91 -6.50 1.49
C HIS A 202 18.60 -7.92 1.00
N GLN A 203 19.32 -8.40 -0.01
CA GLN A 203 19.09 -9.74 -0.56
C GLN A 203 19.39 -10.85 0.44
N ALA A 204 20.47 -10.73 1.22
CA ALA A 204 20.80 -11.69 2.27
C ALA A 204 19.74 -11.74 3.38
N ILE A 205 19.12 -10.59 3.70
CA ILE A 205 18.00 -10.51 4.65
C ILE A 205 16.76 -11.20 4.07
N ILE A 206 16.43 -10.94 2.80
CA ILE A 206 15.30 -11.60 2.12
C ILE A 206 15.49 -13.13 2.10
N ASN A 207 16.72 -13.60 1.93
CA ASN A 207 17.06 -15.04 1.94
C ASN A 207 17.06 -15.65 3.36
N GLU A 208 16.86 -14.85 4.41
CA GLU A 208 16.93 -15.28 5.81
C GLU A 208 18.30 -15.88 6.20
N ASP A 209 19.37 -15.53 5.47
CA ASP A 209 20.73 -16.03 5.71
C ASP A 209 21.49 -15.12 6.69
N LEU A 210 21.32 -15.38 7.99
CA LEU A 210 22.00 -14.64 9.06
C LEU A 210 23.53 -14.74 8.98
N ALA A 211 24.07 -15.85 8.46
CA ALA A 211 25.51 -16.05 8.31
C ALA A 211 26.08 -15.13 7.22
N MET A 212 25.38 -15.01 6.09
CA MET A 212 25.72 -14.08 5.02
C MET A 212 25.56 -12.63 5.46
N VAL A 213 24.48 -12.27 6.16
CA VAL A 213 24.28 -10.92 6.73
C VAL A 213 25.48 -10.56 7.63
N ARG A 214 25.88 -11.46 8.53
CA ARG A 214 27.05 -11.23 9.40
C ARG A 214 28.35 -11.08 8.61
N PHE A 215 28.53 -11.86 7.55
CA PHE A 215 29.70 -11.75 6.67
C PHE A 215 29.72 -10.39 5.96
N LEU A 216 28.62 -9.97 5.35
CA LEU A 216 28.50 -8.69 4.65
C LEU A 216 28.78 -7.50 5.57
N LEU A 217 28.21 -7.49 6.78
CA LEU A 217 28.44 -6.45 7.78
C LEU A 217 29.90 -6.35 8.21
N ARG A 218 30.59 -7.49 8.37
CA ARG A 218 32.03 -7.53 8.67
C ARG A 218 32.90 -6.99 7.54
N ASN A 219 32.42 -7.07 6.30
CA ASN A 219 33.12 -6.55 5.12
C ASN A 219 32.67 -5.12 4.74
N GLY A 220 31.96 -4.42 5.65
CA GLY A 220 31.64 -3.00 5.48
C GLY A 220 30.36 -2.73 4.66
N ALA A 221 29.40 -3.66 4.69
CA ALA A 221 28.09 -3.39 4.10
C ALA A 221 27.40 -2.21 4.81
N ASP A 222 26.88 -1.27 4.03
CA ASP A 222 26.15 -0.10 4.55
C ASP A 222 24.77 -0.50 5.08
N VAL A 223 24.57 -0.33 6.38
CA VAL A 223 23.32 -0.63 7.08
C VAL A 223 22.22 0.41 6.80
N HIS A 224 22.58 1.57 6.23
CA HIS A 224 21.66 2.64 5.90
C HIS A 224 21.40 2.77 4.38
N GLN A 225 21.89 1.82 3.60
CA GLN A 225 21.61 1.79 2.16
C GLN A 225 20.09 1.76 1.93
N ARG A 226 19.59 2.66 1.08
CA ARG A 226 18.16 2.76 0.77
C ARG A 226 17.81 2.04 -0.54
N CYS A 227 16.70 1.34 -0.54
CA CYS A 227 16.11 0.65 -1.69
C CYS A 227 14.85 1.40 -2.16
N TYR A 228 14.95 2.09 -3.30
CA TYR A 228 13.86 2.90 -3.87
C TYR A 228 13.07 2.15 -4.96
N GLY A 229 13.29 0.86 -5.15
CA GLY A 229 12.68 0.08 -6.22
C GLY A 229 11.15 0.12 -6.20
N ALA A 230 10.54 0.14 -7.37
CA ALA A 230 9.08 0.13 -7.51
C ALA A 230 8.42 -1.11 -6.90
N PHE A 231 9.15 -2.23 -6.84
CA PHE A 231 8.68 -3.47 -6.24
C PHE A 231 8.33 -3.32 -4.76
N PHE A 232 9.11 -2.52 -4.02
CA PHE A 232 8.93 -2.30 -2.58
C PHE A 232 8.09 -1.05 -2.24
N CYS A 233 7.50 -0.41 -3.24
CA CYS A 233 6.60 0.73 -3.05
C CYS A 233 5.16 0.25 -2.79
N PRO A 234 4.34 0.98 -2.03
CA PRO A 234 2.90 0.73 -1.94
C PRO A 234 2.24 0.65 -3.33
N ASP A 235 1.29 -0.26 -3.50
CA ASP A 235 0.70 -0.53 -4.82
C ASP A 235 -0.06 0.67 -5.41
N ASP A 236 -0.68 1.48 -4.55
CA ASP A 236 -1.39 2.71 -4.91
C ASP A 236 -0.47 3.85 -5.34
N GLN A 237 0.80 3.82 -4.96
CA GLN A 237 1.79 4.83 -5.32
C GLN A 237 2.66 4.46 -6.53
N LYS A 238 2.62 3.22 -7.02
CA LYS A 238 3.50 2.74 -8.10
C LYS A 238 3.36 3.53 -9.41
N GLU A 239 2.15 3.99 -9.73
CA GLU A 239 1.86 4.72 -10.97
C GLU A 239 2.14 6.24 -10.85
N THR A 240 2.15 6.79 -9.64
CA THR A 240 2.28 8.23 -9.36
C THR A 240 3.70 8.67 -8.99
N ARG A 241 4.64 7.72 -8.96
CA ARG A 241 6.05 7.99 -8.61
C ARG A 241 6.70 8.94 -9.61
N CYS A 242 7.39 9.95 -9.08
CA CYS A 242 8.19 10.91 -9.84
C CYS A 242 9.64 10.87 -9.38
N ASP A 243 10.57 11.05 -10.33
CA ASP A 243 12.00 11.17 -10.05
C ASP A 243 12.43 12.63 -10.06
N SER A 244 13.38 12.95 -9.19
CA SER A 244 14.13 14.18 -9.23
C SER A 244 15.56 13.91 -9.71
N LEU A 245 16.14 14.81 -10.50
CA LEU A 245 17.55 14.72 -10.91
C LEU A 245 18.52 15.15 -9.80
N GLU A 246 18.03 15.72 -8.72
CA GLU A 246 18.84 16.22 -7.62
C GLU A 246 19.25 15.15 -6.62
N HIS A 247 18.43 14.09 -6.51
CA HIS A 247 18.62 13.01 -5.53
C HIS A 247 18.15 11.65 -6.05
N GLU A 248 18.57 10.58 -5.42
CA GLU A 248 18.20 9.21 -5.80
C GLU A 248 16.79 8.80 -5.35
N TRP A 249 16.24 9.38 -4.27
CA TRP A 249 14.92 9.02 -3.79
C TRP A 249 13.84 9.48 -4.76
N VAL A 250 12.70 8.83 -4.64
CA VAL A 250 11.53 9.05 -5.49
C VAL A 250 10.54 9.91 -4.74
N ASP A 251 9.93 10.87 -5.41
CA ASP A 251 8.79 11.61 -4.88
C ASP A 251 7.52 10.81 -5.14
N VAL A 252 6.68 10.69 -4.11
CA VAL A 252 5.42 9.95 -4.15
C VAL A 252 4.28 10.82 -3.64
N ASP A 253 3.04 10.47 -4.01
CA ASP A 253 1.87 11.12 -3.45
C ASP A 253 1.84 10.91 -1.93
N LYS A 254 1.47 11.96 -1.18
CA LYS A 254 1.35 11.89 0.27
C LYS A 254 0.17 11.02 0.71
N GLU A 255 -0.91 10.98 -0.10
CA GLU A 255 -2.07 10.17 0.20
C GLU A 255 -1.84 8.73 -0.23
N THR A 256 -1.79 7.82 0.75
CA THR A 256 -1.66 6.37 0.53
C THR A 256 -2.39 5.61 1.63
N ASN A 257 -2.94 4.46 1.26
CA ASN A 257 -3.51 3.48 2.16
C ASN A 257 -2.54 2.34 2.48
N TYR A 258 -1.30 2.43 1.98
CA TYR A 258 -0.25 1.41 2.12
C TYR A 258 -0.69 0.02 1.62
N ALA A 259 -1.53 -0.04 0.60
CA ALA A 259 -1.91 -1.29 -0.03
C ALA A 259 -0.70 -2.00 -0.62
N GLY A 260 -0.67 -3.33 -0.49
CA GLY A 260 0.42 -4.17 -0.99
C GLY A 260 1.12 -4.97 0.10
N ARG A 261 1.68 -6.12 -0.27
CA ARG A 261 2.36 -7.02 0.67
C ARG A 261 3.87 -6.81 0.71
N THR A 262 4.43 -6.13 -0.28
CA THR A 262 5.86 -5.99 -0.49
C THR A 262 6.41 -4.62 -0.08
N TYR A 263 5.56 -3.76 0.50
CA TYR A 263 6.02 -2.51 1.08
C TYR A 263 6.73 -2.79 2.41
N TRP A 264 8.04 -2.96 2.36
CA TRP A 264 8.88 -3.26 3.53
C TRP A 264 9.74 -2.08 3.98
N GLY A 265 9.41 -0.87 3.49
CA GLY A 265 10.27 0.30 3.66
C GLY A 265 11.47 0.27 2.73
N GLU A 266 12.54 0.98 3.07
CA GLU A 266 13.68 1.17 2.18
C GLU A 266 15.02 0.74 2.77
N TYR A 267 15.08 0.48 4.07
CA TYR A 267 16.31 0.17 4.78
C TYR A 267 16.44 -1.32 5.09
N PRO A 268 17.69 -1.85 5.19
CA PRO A 268 17.91 -3.25 5.61
C PRO A 268 17.23 -3.59 6.93
N LEU A 269 17.22 -2.64 7.88
CA LEU A 269 16.58 -2.82 9.19
C LEU A 269 15.06 -3.01 9.07
N SER A 270 14.42 -2.25 8.19
CA SER A 270 12.98 -2.36 7.95
C SER A 270 12.62 -3.67 7.24
N PHE A 271 13.47 -4.15 6.32
CA PHE A 271 13.32 -5.47 5.70
C PHE A 271 13.35 -6.59 6.75
N ALA A 272 14.36 -6.57 7.64
CA ALA A 272 14.47 -7.56 8.72
C ALA A 272 13.25 -7.54 9.66
N ALA A 273 12.69 -6.34 9.91
CA ALA A 273 11.48 -6.19 10.72
C ALA A 273 10.24 -6.75 10.03
N CYS A 274 10.00 -6.40 8.75
CA CYS A 274 8.84 -6.84 7.99
C CYS A 274 8.86 -8.36 7.68
N THR A 275 10.06 -8.94 7.52
CA THR A 275 10.24 -10.38 7.32
C THR A 275 10.29 -11.18 8.64
N ARG A 276 10.06 -10.55 9.78
CA ARG A 276 9.99 -11.17 11.11
C ARG A 276 11.28 -11.90 11.54
N GLN A 277 12.43 -11.25 11.33
CA GLN A 277 13.74 -11.80 11.66
C GLN A 277 14.36 -11.09 12.89
N PRO A 278 14.01 -11.45 14.13
CA PRO A 278 14.46 -10.73 15.33
C PRO A 278 15.99 -10.78 15.52
N GLU A 279 16.64 -11.88 15.18
CA GLU A 279 18.09 -12.02 15.31
C GLU A 279 18.85 -11.16 14.29
N CYS A 280 18.36 -11.12 13.04
CA CYS A 280 18.90 -10.23 12.02
C CYS A 280 18.71 -8.76 12.42
N PHE A 281 17.53 -8.40 12.95
CA PHE A 281 17.22 -7.07 13.43
C PHE A 281 18.19 -6.62 14.55
N ARG A 282 18.43 -7.48 15.56
CA ARG A 282 19.41 -7.23 16.63
C ARG A 282 20.82 -7.05 16.09
N LEU A 283 21.20 -7.88 15.12
CA LEU A 283 22.51 -7.80 14.49
C LEU A 283 22.72 -6.48 13.74
N LEU A 284 21.72 -5.99 13.04
CA LEU A 284 21.75 -4.70 12.34
C LEU A 284 21.86 -3.54 13.31
N ILE A 285 21.05 -3.52 14.39
CA ILE A 285 21.16 -2.50 15.45
C ILE A 285 22.54 -2.53 16.11
N ALA A 286 23.11 -3.71 16.38
CA ALA A 286 24.47 -3.84 16.92
C ALA A 286 25.53 -3.24 15.98
N ASN A 287 25.27 -3.22 14.67
CA ASN A 287 26.09 -2.56 13.66
C ASN A 287 25.65 -1.10 13.38
N LYS A 288 24.98 -0.46 14.34
CA LYS A 288 24.59 0.96 14.34
C LYS A 288 23.50 1.34 13.32
N ALA A 289 22.65 0.41 12.90
CA ALA A 289 21.45 0.77 12.16
C ALA A 289 20.50 1.60 13.02
N ASP A 290 20.01 2.72 12.53
CA ASP A 290 19.08 3.61 13.24
C ASP A 290 17.62 3.20 12.95
N PRO A 291 16.85 2.78 13.98
CA PRO A 291 15.45 2.39 13.80
C PRO A 291 14.51 3.60 13.53
N ASN A 292 15.02 4.82 13.66
CA ASN A 292 14.26 6.06 13.47
C ASN A 292 14.41 6.67 12.08
N MET A 293 15.18 6.05 11.20
CA MET A 293 15.30 6.49 9.81
C MET A 293 13.95 6.43 9.11
N ARG A 294 13.70 7.45 8.29
CA ARG A 294 12.44 7.65 7.59
C ARG A 294 12.58 7.28 6.12
N ASP A 295 11.68 6.46 5.61
CA ASP A 295 11.59 6.14 4.19
C ASP A 295 11.00 7.31 3.35
N THR A 296 10.76 7.10 2.06
CA THR A 296 10.16 8.10 1.15
C THR A 296 8.78 8.57 1.63
N ASN A 297 7.99 7.71 2.27
CA ASN A 297 6.70 8.08 2.89
C ASN A 297 6.87 8.72 4.28
N GLY A 298 8.09 8.85 4.75
CA GLY A 298 8.41 9.33 6.09
C GLY A 298 8.17 8.28 7.19
N ASN A 299 7.90 7.03 6.84
CA ASN A 299 7.64 5.98 7.79
C ASN A 299 8.94 5.47 8.44
N THR A 300 8.91 5.27 9.75
CA THR A 300 9.94 4.57 10.51
C THR A 300 9.60 3.08 10.63
N VAL A 301 10.51 2.29 11.19
CA VAL A 301 10.24 0.86 11.44
C VAL A 301 8.94 0.64 12.23
N LEU A 302 8.62 1.49 13.22
CA LEU A 302 7.38 1.35 14.00
C LEU A 302 6.12 1.55 13.14
N HIS A 303 6.13 2.49 12.19
CA HIS A 303 5.02 2.66 11.25
C HIS A 303 4.81 1.43 10.40
N LEU A 304 5.91 0.82 9.90
CA LEU A 304 5.83 -0.40 9.11
C LEU A 304 5.29 -1.59 9.93
N MET A 305 5.66 -1.68 11.22
CA MET A 305 5.11 -2.72 12.10
C MET A 305 3.61 -2.56 12.31
N VAL A 306 3.11 -1.32 12.34
CA VAL A 306 1.67 -1.04 12.36
C VAL A 306 1.00 -1.45 11.05
N ILE A 307 1.59 -1.08 9.90
CA ILE A 307 1.03 -1.41 8.58
C ILE A 307 0.91 -2.93 8.40
N HIS A 308 1.93 -3.68 8.81
CA HIS A 308 1.96 -5.15 8.67
C HIS A 308 1.40 -5.93 9.86
N GLU A 309 0.89 -5.26 10.88
CA GLU A 309 0.34 -5.87 12.10
C GLU A 309 1.32 -6.84 12.79
N LEU A 310 2.53 -6.36 13.10
CA LEU A 310 3.61 -7.14 13.70
C LEU A 310 3.93 -6.67 15.13
N PRO A 311 3.11 -7.02 16.14
CA PRO A 311 3.29 -6.54 17.51
C PRO A 311 4.60 -7.00 18.15
N GLU A 312 5.04 -8.24 17.91
CA GLU A 312 6.29 -8.76 18.46
C GLU A 312 7.53 -8.01 17.98
N MET A 313 7.55 -7.67 16.67
CA MET A 313 8.64 -6.89 16.10
C MET A 313 8.55 -5.41 16.51
N PHE A 314 7.35 -4.89 16.73
CA PHE A 314 7.13 -3.56 17.30
C PHE A 314 7.76 -3.45 18.69
N ASP A 315 7.52 -4.44 19.56
CA ASP A 315 8.09 -4.52 20.90
C ASP A 315 9.62 -4.56 20.87
N LEU A 316 10.17 -5.37 19.98
CA LEU A 316 11.60 -5.47 19.80
C LEU A 316 12.20 -4.15 19.32
N ALA A 317 11.61 -3.51 18.31
CA ALA A 317 12.08 -2.24 17.77
C ALA A 317 12.01 -1.12 18.83
N TYR A 318 10.92 -1.04 19.58
CA TYR A 318 10.75 -0.06 20.66
C TYR A 318 11.80 -0.24 21.76
N ARG A 319 12.03 -1.48 22.22
CA ARG A 319 13.06 -1.78 23.25
C ARG A 319 14.48 -1.45 22.77
N LEU A 320 14.72 -1.49 21.46
CA LEU A 320 16.01 -1.20 20.85
C LEU A 320 16.16 0.26 20.40
N GLY A 321 15.25 1.17 20.84
CA GLY A 321 15.42 2.61 20.71
C GLY A 321 14.58 3.27 19.61
N ALA A 322 13.60 2.59 19.02
CA ALA A 322 12.66 3.22 18.13
C ALA A 322 11.71 4.16 18.89
N LYS A 323 11.45 5.35 18.34
CA LYS A 323 10.66 6.42 18.97
C LYS A 323 9.21 6.41 18.47
N LEU A 324 8.25 6.51 19.40
CA LEU A 324 6.81 6.47 19.13
C LEU A 324 6.27 7.76 18.46
N HIS A 325 6.87 8.92 18.74
CA HIS A 325 6.29 10.20 18.35
C HIS A 325 6.86 10.80 17.06
N ILE A 326 7.56 10.02 16.25
CA ILE A 326 8.01 10.46 14.94
C ILE A 326 6.81 10.45 13.99
N GLN A 327 6.61 11.57 13.30
CA GLN A 327 5.55 11.71 12.30
C GLN A 327 6.06 11.32 10.91
N ASN A 328 5.21 10.65 10.14
CA ASN A 328 5.45 10.41 8.72
C ASN A 328 5.04 11.63 7.85
N ASN A 329 5.10 11.52 6.52
CA ASN A 329 4.75 12.62 5.61
C ASN A 329 3.26 12.97 5.59
N GLN A 330 2.39 12.11 6.16
CA GLN A 330 0.97 12.37 6.41
C GLN A 330 0.73 13.01 7.80
N ASN A 331 1.78 13.39 8.52
CA ASN A 331 1.75 13.86 9.90
C ASN A 331 1.15 12.84 10.89
N LEU A 332 1.25 11.54 10.58
CA LEU A 332 0.76 10.46 11.42
C LEU A 332 1.92 9.86 12.24
N ILE A 333 1.70 9.65 13.53
CA ILE A 333 2.52 8.81 14.39
C ILE A 333 2.02 7.35 14.30
N PRO A 334 2.76 6.34 14.76
CA PRO A 334 2.31 4.95 14.71
C PRO A 334 0.90 4.71 15.28
N LEU A 335 0.52 5.40 16.38
CA LEU A 335 -0.82 5.31 16.96
C LEU A 335 -1.91 5.83 16.03
N THR A 336 -1.74 7.04 15.49
CA THR A 336 -2.72 7.65 14.58
C THR A 336 -2.76 6.94 13.23
N LEU A 337 -1.64 6.35 12.79
CA LEU A 337 -1.60 5.49 11.62
C LEU A 337 -2.42 4.20 11.84
N ALA A 338 -2.32 3.57 13.01
CA ALA A 338 -3.15 2.42 13.37
C ALA A 338 -4.64 2.77 13.35
N ALA A 339 -5.00 3.98 13.82
CA ALA A 339 -6.37 4.49 13.74
C ALA A 339 -6.81 4.72 12.29
N LYS A 340 -5.99 5.34 11.43
CA LYS A 340 -6.29 5.57 10.01
C LYS A 340 -6.51 4.27 9.24
N LEU A 341 -5.72 3.24 9.53
CA LEU A 341 -5.79 1.94 8.84
C LEU A 341 -6.80 0.96 9.48
N ALA A 342 -7.53 1.37 10.51
CA ALA A 342 -8.46 0.52 11.26
C ALA A 342 -7.82 -0.74 11.87
N LYS A 343 -6.55 -0.68 12.29
CA LYS A 343 -5.78 -1.79 12.86
C LYS A 343 -5.95 -1.85 14.37
N LYS A 344 -7.13 -2.33 14.86
CA LYS A 344 -7.46 -2.35 16.30
C LYS A 344 -6.38 -3.00 17.17
N LYS A 345 -5.90 -4.19 16.79
CA LYS A 345 -4.88 -4.90 17.56
C LYS A 345 -3.61 -4.07 17.76
N MET A 346 -3.16 -3.40 16.71
CA MET A 346 -1.98 -2.54 16.79
C MET A 346 -2.28 -1.23 17.52
N PHE A 347 -3.47 -0.67 17.35
CA PHE A 347 -3.90 0.51 18.09
C PHE A 347 -3.87 0.27 19.60
N ASP A 348 -4.50 -0.79 20.08
CA ASP A 348 -4.51 -1.20 21.49
C ASP A 348 -3.10 -1.53 21.98
N HIS A 349 -2.28 -2.17 21.13
CA HIS A 349 -0.91 -2.52 21.45
C HIS A 349 -0.03 -1.29 21.65
N VAL A 350 -0.08 -0.31 20.75
CA VAL A 350 0.67 0.96 20.86
C VAL A 350 0.21 1.76 22.07
N LEU A 351 -1.10 1.84 22.34
CA LEU A 351 -1.64 2.48 23.55
C LEU A 351 -1.07 1.88 24.84
N ASN A 352 -0.82 0.57 24.85
CA ASN A 352 -0.22 -0.08 26.01
C ASN A 352 1.20 0.39 26.33
N TYR A 353 1.94 0.96 25.37
CA TYR A 353 3.25 1.57 25.60
C TYR A 353 3.15 3.01 26.10
N GLU A 354 2.09 3.73 25.76
CA GLU A 354 1.87 5.11 26.22
C GLU A 354 1.21 5.20 27.61
N LYS A 355 0.67 4.09 28.11
CA LYS A 355 0.01 4.06 29.41
C LYS A 355 0.99 4.31 30.58
N GLN A 356 0.55 5.09 31.55
CA GLN A 356 1.27 5.35 32.78
C GLN A 356 0.53 4.75 33.96
N TYR A 357 1.22 3.95 34.77
CA TYR A 357 0.67 3.42 36.01
C TYR A 357 0.82 4.49 37.11
N LEU A 358 -0.31 5.06 37.53
CA LEU A 358 -0.32 6.08 38.59
C LEU A 358 -0.16 5.43 39.97
N TRP A 359 -0.91 4.38 40.23
CA TRP A 359 -0.80 3.57 41.46
C TRP A 359 -1.41 2.18 41.23
N THR A 360 -0.98 1.23 42.06
CA THR A 360 -1.51 -0.13 42.14
C THR A 360 -1.79 -0.49 43.61
N TYR A 361 -2.95 -1.08 43.88
CA TYR A 361 -3.33 -1.57 45.20
C TYR A 361 -4.00 -2.94 45.05
N GLY A 362 -3.26 -4.00 45.35
CA GLY A 362 -3.70 -5.36 45.11
C GLY A 362 -4.00 -5.62 43.62
N SER A 363 -5.22 -6.00 43.32
CA SER A 363 -5.71 -6.20 41.94
C SER A 363 -6.22 -4.92 41.25
N LEU A 364 -6.32 -3.81 41.99
CA LEU A 364 -6.76 -2.54 41.47
C LEU A 364 -5.57 -1.74 40.94
N MET A 365 -5.69 -1.26 39.70
CA MET A 365 -4.68 -0.44 39.05
C MET A 365 -5.32 0.84 38.50
N CYS A 366 -4.68 1.98 38.74
CA CYS A 366 -5.02 3.23 38.11
C CYS A 366 -4.03 3.49 36.97
N ILE A 367 -4.54 3.57 35.76
CA ILE A 367 -3.73 3.75 34.55
C ILE A 367 -4.17 5.06 33.89
N ALA A 368 -3.21 5.91 33.54
CA ALA A 368 -3.42 7.11 32.75
C ALA A 368 -2.93 6.89 31.32
N TYR A 369 -3.66 7.47 30.36
CA TYR A 369 -3.29 7.52 28.96
C TYR A 369 -3.14 8.98 28.53
N PRO A 370 -2.06 9.34 27.80
CA PRO A 370 -1.92 10.70 27.26
C PRO A 370 -2.96 10.92 26.17
N LEU A 371 -3.75 11.98 26.31
CA LEU A 371 -4.80 12.30 25.35
C LEU A 371 -4.31 13.12 24.15
N SER A 372 -3.07 13.58 24.17
CA SER A 372 -2.50 14.50 23.17
C SER A 372 -2.61 14.01 21.72
N SER A 373 -2.47 12.69 21.48
CA SER A 373 -2.61 12.08 20.14
C SER A 373 -3.97 11.45 19.90
N ILE A 374 -4.76 11.25 20.95
CA ILE A 374 -6.07 10.59 20.88
C ILE A 374 -7.18 11.62 20.71
N ASP A 375 -7.17 12.68 21.53
CA ASP A 375 -8.22 13.70 21.56
C ASP A 375 -8.12 14.71 20.41
N THR A 376 -9.29 15.25 20.03
CA THR A 376 -9.44 16.28 19.01
C THR A 376 -9.15 17.70 19.51
N ILE A 377 -8.97 17.91 20.81
CA ILE A 377 -8.73 19.23 21.41
C ILE A 377 -7.25 19.32 21.81
N GLU A 378 -6.60 20.38 21.35
CA GLU A 378 -5.24 20.71 21.77
C GLU A 378 -5.28 21.37 23.15
N GLU A 379 -4.52 20.83 24.11
CA GLU A 379 -4.58 21.29 25.53
C GLU A 379 -4.16 22.75 25.69
N GLU A 380 -3.14 23.20 24.94
CA GLU A 380 -2.56 24.54 25.08
C GLU A 380 -3.46 25.63 24.46
N THR A 381 -4.00 25.37 23.27
CA THR A 381 -4.72 26.36 22.48
C THR A 381 -6.23 26.26 22.58
N GLY A 382 -6.75 25.12 23.05
CA GLY A 382 -8.19 24.79 23.04
C GLY A 382 -8.79 24.67 21.64
N LYS A 383 -7.96 24.66 20.58
CA LYS A 383 -8.38 24.52 19.19
C LYS A 383 -8.58 23.07 18.81
N LEU A 384 -9.32 22.85 17.74
CA LEU A 384 -9.46 21.51 17.15
C LEU A 384 -8.17 21.13 16.46
N LYS A 385 -7.68 19.95 16.79
CA LYS A 385 -6.56 19.32 16.14
C LYS A 385 -7.05 18.58 14.88
N GLU A 386 -6.47 18.87 13.73
CA GLU A 386 -6.88 18.27 12.46
C GLU A 386 -6.62 16.76 12.44
N ILE A 387 -5.48 16.33 12.98
CA ILE A 387 -5.06 14.93 12.99
C ILE A 387 -4.97 14.43 14.43
N SER A 388 -5.98 13.66 14.82
CA SER A 388 -6.02 12.90 16.08
C SER A 388 -6.64 11.52 15.82
N ALA A 389 -6.39 10.55 16.71
CA ALA A 389 -6.99 9.22 16.55
C ALA A 389 -8.52 9.31 16.50
N LEU A 390 -9.12 10.10 17.37
CA LEU A 390 -10.58 10.28 17.42
C LEU A 390 -11.14 10.92 16.14
N SER A 391 -10.46 11.93 15.56
CA SER A 391 -10.90 12.55 14.30
C SER A 391 -10.82 11.54 13.14
N LEU A 392 -9.72 10.79 13.03
CA LEU A 392 -9.53 9.78 11.99
C LEU A 392 -10.56 8.65 12.06
N ILE A 393 -10.92 8.21 13.28
CA ILE A 393 -11.94 7.18 13.48
C ILE A 393 -13.34 7.71 13.14
N THR A 394 -13.66 8.94 13.58
CA THR A 394 -15.01 9.51 13.43
C THR A 394 -15.34 9.84 11.98
N PHE A 395 -14.37 10.32 11.20
CA PHE A 395 -14.58 10.71 9.81
C PHE A 395 -14.21 9.63 8.79
N ALA A 396 -13.88 8.43 9.26
CA ALA A 396 -13.57 7.31 8.39
C ALA A 396 -14.80 6.80 7.63
N GLU A 397 -14.59 6.40 6.38
CA GLU A 397 -15.67 5.87 5.52
C GLU A 397 -15.95 4.36 5.75
N SER A 398 -14.98 3.63 6.29
CA SER A 398 -15.07 2.18 6.47
C SER A 398 -15.69 1.80 7.80
N SER A 399 -16.59 0.81 7.79
CA SER A 399 -17.18 0.22 9.00
C SER A 399 -16.16 -0.45 9.93
N CYS A 400 -14.99 -0.82 9.43
CA CYS A 400 -13.91 -1.42 10.23
C CYS A 400 -13.45 -0.48 11.36
N HIS A 401 -13.56 0.84 11.18
CA HIS A 401 -13.18 1.83 12.19
C HIS A 401 -14.10 1.81 13.43
N LEU A 402 -15.33 1.28 13.30
CA LEU A 402 -16.25 1.17 14.42
C LEU A 402 -15.69 0.27 15.55
N MET A 403 -14.88 -0.72 15.20
CA MET A 403 -14.24 -1.59 16.19
C MET A 403 -13.25 -0.84 17.10
N LEU A 404 -12.70 0.30 16.63
CA LEU A 404 -11.77 1.12 17.39
C LEU A 404 -12.45 1.91 18.51
N PHE A 405 -13.79 2.08 18.46
CA PHE A 405 -14.53 2.76 19.52
C PHE A 405 -14.61 1.95 20.81
N GLU A 406 -14.46 0.63 20.75
CA GLU A 406 -14.50 -0.20 21.94
C GLU A 406 -13.32 0.10 22.89
N GLY A 407 -13.61 0.23 24.19
CA GLY A 407 -12.61 0.39 25.23
C GLY A 407 -12.29 1.84 25.58
N LEU A 408 -11.04 2.28 25.42
CA LEU A 408 -10.58 3.61 25.86
C LEU A 408 -11.32 4.75 25.13
N VAL A 409 -11.50 4.61 23.84
CA VAL A 409 -12.15 5.62 22.99
C VAL A 409 -13.62 5.78 23.38
N GLU A 410 -14.32 4.68 23.69
CA GLU A 410 -15.70 4.70 24.19
C GLU A 410 -15.81 5.48 25.50
N ASN A 411 -14.93 5.18 26.46
CA ASN A 411 -14.89 5.89 27.74
C ASN A 411 -14.62 7.39 27.58
N LEU A 412 -13.73 7.76 26.65
CA LEU A 412 -13.43 9.13 26.32
C LEU A 412 -14.66 9.84 25.73
N LEU A 413 -15.34 9.21 24.79
CA LEU A 413 -16.56 9.73 24.16
C LEU A 413 -17.68 9.87 25.19
N GLU A 414 -17.87 8.90 26.07
CA GLU A 414 -18.85 8.96 27.14
C GLU A 414 -18.56 10.11 28.12
N ALA A 415 -17.31 10.31 28.50
CA ALA A 415 -16.88 11.42 29.33
C ALA A 415 -17.16 12.77 28.65
N LYS A 416 -16.81 12.91 27.36
CA LYS A 416 -17.10 14.10 26.56
C LYS A 416 -18.61 14.34 26.44
N TRP A 417 -19.40 13.30 26.20
CA TRP A 417 -20.85 13.38 26.15
C TRP A 417 -21.45 13.89 27.47
N LYS A 418 -21.04 13.32 28.60
CA LYS A 418 -21.49 13.74 29.93
C LYS A 418 -21.10 15.18 30.26
N THR A 419 -19.90 15.60 29.86
CA THR A 419 -19.34 16.90 30.24
C THR A 419 -19.85 18.03 29.35
N PHE A 420 -19.89 17.82 28.02
CA PHE A 420 -20.16 18.88 27.05
C PHE A 420 -21.58 18.81 26.49
N ALA A 421 -22.04 17.62 26.08
CA ALA A 421 -23.32 17.48 25.41
C ALA A 421 -24.50 17.58 26.38
N LYS A 422 -24.40 17.00 27.58
CA LYS A 422 -25.46 17.03 28.61
C LYS A 422 -25.67 18.41 29.21
N ARG A 423 -24.64 19.29 29.21
CA ARG A 423 -24.73 20.66 29.77
C ARG A 423 -25.04 21.76 28.77
N LYS A 424 -24.71 21.59 27.50
CA LYS A 424 -24.99 22.55 26.43
C LYS A 424 -26.04 21.99 25.49
N SER A 425 -27.28 22.28 25.78
CA SER A 425 -28.45 22.02 24.91
C SER A 425 -28.13 22.16 23.42
N VAL A 426 -28.49 21.13 22.66
CA VAL A 426 -28.82 21.10 21.20
C VAL A 426 -27.86 21.81 20.22
N LYS A 427 -27.22 22.91 20.55
CA LYS A 427 -26.36 23.69 19.62
C LYS A 427 -25.00 23.03 19.35
N HIS A 428 -24.54 22.07 20.14
CA HIS A 428 -23.26 21.38 19.97
C HIS A 428 -23.38 19.90 19.59
N LEU A 429 -24.58 19.43 19.26
CA LEU A 429 -24.83 18.12 18.65
C LEU A 429 -24.37 18.04 17.18
N GLY A 430 -23.65 19.04 16.70
CA GLY A 430 -23.27 19.19 15.29
C GLY A 430 -22.65 17.94 14.64
N PRO A 431 -21.60 17.31 15.20
CA PRO A 431 -21.00 16.13 14.58
C PRO A 431 -21.93 14.91 14.57
N PHE A 432 -22.69 14.69 15.66
CA PHE A 432 -23.68 13.60 15.74
C PHE A 432 -24.89 13.85 14.84
N ILE A 433 -25.41 15.07 14.84
CA ILE A 433 -26.49 15.46 13.92
C ILE A 433 -25.99 15.43 12.49
N HIS A 434 -24.74 15.83 12.23
CA HIS A 434 -24.18 15.77 10.88
C HIS A 434 -23.97 14.31 10.42
N MET A 435 -23.52 13.42 11.29
CA MET A 435 -23.41 11.98 11.01
C MET A 435 -24.80 11.35 10.79
N PHE A 436 -25.78 11.64 11.65
CA PHE A 436 -27.17 11.23 11.45
C PHE A 436 -27.77 11.87 10.20
N TYR A 437 -27.52 13.15 9.95
CA TYR A 437 -28.00 13.83 8.74
C TYR A 437 -27.36 13.23 7.48
N LYS A 438 -26.06 12.94 7.49
CA LYS A 438 -25.37 12.29 6.36
C LYS A 438 -25.90 10.87 6.11
N MET A 439 -26.13 10.11 7.17
CA MET A 439 -26.74 8.77 7.11
C MET A 439 -28.18 8.83 6.60
N ILE A 440 -28.99 9.73 7.15
CA ILE A 440 -30.40 9.88 6.75
C ILE A 440 -30.49 10.53 5.35
N ALA A 441 -29.75 11.57 5.08
CA ALA A 441 -29.79 12.26 3.78
C ALA A 441 -29.11 11.46 2.66
N GLY A 442 -28.07 10.67 2.96
CA GLY A 442 -27.40 9.83 1.96
C GLY A 442 -28.15 8.55 1.65
N ASP A 443 -28.28 7.69 2.64
CA ASP A 443 -28.73 6.31 2.40
C ASP A 443 -30.26 6.17 2.49
N VAL A 444 -30.88 6.79 3.52
CA VAL A 444 -32.34 6.72 3.67
C VAL A 444 -33.04 7.50 2.56
N PHE A 445 -32.50 8.65 2.16
CA PHE A 445 -33.08 9.43 1.06
C PHE A 445 -32.97 8.70 -0.29
N ARG A 446 -31.83 8.08 -0.58
CA ARG A 446 -31.67 7.24 -1.80
C ARG A 446 -32.61 6.04 -1.78
N PHE A 447 -32.72 5.37 -0.63
CA PHE A 447 -33.67 4.28 -0.45
C PHE A 447 -35.12 4.76 -0.64
N LEU A 448 -35.47 5.91 -0.07
CA LEU A 448 -36.80 6.50 -0.18
C LEU A 448 -37.13 6.90 -1.63
N LEU A 449 -36.17 7.43 -2.37
CA LEU A 449 -36.35 7.73 -3.80
C LEU A 449 -36.59 6.46 -4.61
N ILE A 450 -35.80 5.43 -4.43
CA ILE A 450 -35.97 4.15 -5.12
C ILE A 450 -37.32 3.53 -4.71
N TYR A 451 -37.65 3.52 -3.43
CA TYR A 451 -38.92 3.03 -2.91
C TYR A 451 -40.12 3.80 -3.52
N MET A 452 -40.05 5.12 -3.62
CA MET A 452 -41.11 5.94 -4.24
C MET A 452 -41.30 5.64 -5.73
N ILE A 453 -40.20 5.37 -6.47
CA ILE A 453 -40.26 4.95 -7.88
C ILE A 453 -41.01 3.62 -8.01
N PHE A 454 -40.67 2.63 -7.20
CA PHE A 454 -41.35 1.33 -7.18
C PHE A 454 -42.81 1.48 -6.77
N LEU A 455 -43.07 2.23 -5.70
CA LEU A 455 -44.43 2.46 -5.20
C LEU A 455 -45.28 3.14 -6.27
N PHE A 456 -44.75 4.14 -6.98
CA PHE A 456 -45.45 4.80 -8.06
C PHE A 456 -45.71 3.87 -9.25
N GLY A 457 -44.71 3.06 -9.67
CA GLY A 457 -44.86 2.08 -10.75
C GLY A 457 -45.91 1.03 -10.44
N PHE A 458 -45.89 0.44 -9.24
CA PHE A 458 -46.93 -0.51 -8.82
C PHE A 458 -48.29 0.12 -8.66
N SER A 459 -48.35 1.36 -8.14
CA SER A 459 -49.61 2.12 -8.02
C SER A 459 -50.27 2.32 -9.39
N GLN A 460 -49.52 2.70 -10.40
CA GLN A 460 -50.03 2.84 -11.77
C GLN A 460 -50.54 1.54 -12.36
N ALA A 461 -49.81 0.45 -12.15
CA ALA A 461 -50.22 -0.89 -12.59
C ALA A 461 -51.54 -1.32 -11.93
N PHE A 462 -51.68 -1.15 -10.62
CA PHE A 462 -52.91 -1.46 -9.90
C PHE A 462 -54.06 -0.53 -10.33
N PHE A 463 -53.80 0.76 -10.51
CA PHE A 463 -54.79 1.69 -11.02
C PHE A 463 -55.37 1.28 -12.37
N ILE A 464 -54.52 0.87 -13.34
CA ILE A 464 -54.97 0.41 -14.64
C ILE A 464 -55.79 -0.89 -14.52
N ILE A 465 -55.39 -1.82 -13.67
CA ILE A 465 -56.13 -3.07 -13.43
C ILE A 465 -57.51 -2.78 -12.81
N PHE A 466 -57.60 -1.91 -11.81
CA PHE A 466 -58.85 -1.56 -11.18
C PHE A 466 -59.78 -0.74 -12.09
N LEU A 467 -59.21 0.16 -12.91
CA LEU A 467 -59.95 0.88 -13.94
C LEU A 467 -60.55 -0.07 -14.99
N GLY A 468 -59.79 -1.08 -15.41
CA GLY A 468 -60.27 -2.14 -16.29
C GLY A 468 -61.38 -2.96 -15.66
N CYS A 469 -61.26 -3.33 -14.39
CA CYS A 469 -62.28 -4.05 -13.62
C CYS A 469 -63.55 -3.26 -13.44
N HIS A 470 -63.46 -1.95 -13.15
CA HIS A 470 -64.62 -1.05 -13.01
C HIS A 470 -65.37 -0.88 -14.34
N ARG A 471 -64.63 -0.84 -15.47
CA ARG A 471 -65.23 -0.71 -16.79
C ARG A 471 -65.94 -1.99 -17.21
N GLU A 472 -65.40 -3.19 -16.92
CA GLU A 472 -66.05 -4.46 -17.20
C GLU A 472 -67.34 -4.65 -16.38
N MET A 473 -67.36 -4.24 -15.11
CA MET A 473 -68.53 -4.33 -14.25
C MET A 473 -69.66 -3.37 -14.69
N ASN A 474 -69.33 -2.20 -15.20
CA ASN A 474 -70.32 -1.26 -15.71
C ASN A 474 -70.91 -1.65 -17.08
N THR A 475 -70.22 -2.49 -17.88
CA THR A 475 -70.69 -2.98 -19.16
C THR A 475 -71.49 -4.28 -19.10
N ALA A 476 -71.32 -5.04 -18.03
CA ALA A 476 -72.05 -6.28 -17.79
C ALA A 476 -73.28 -5.99 -16.88
N ASN A 477 -74.46 -5.85 -17.47
CA ASN A 477 -75.75 -5.84 -16.78
C ASN A 477 -75.93 -7.15 -15.98
N TYR A 478 -75.30 -7.25 -14.80
CA TYR A 478 -75.43 -8.41 -13.92
C TYR A 478 -76.04 -8.06 -12.56
N SER A 479 -77.08 -8.82 -12.26
CA SER A 479 -77.88 -8.84 -11.05
C SER A 479 -77.15 -8.74 -9.71
N THR A 480 -77.63 -7.93 -8.93
CA THR A 480 -77.91 -7.55 -7.53
C THR A 480 -77.27 -8.27 -6.33
N ASP A 481 -76.24 -9.14 -6.44
CA ASP A 481 -75.74 -9.83 -5.26
C ASP A 481 -74.23 -9.78 -4.99
N ARG A 482 -73.55 -8.82 -5.59
CA ARG A 482 -72.10 -8.63 -5.28
C ARG A 482 -71.89 -7.26 -4.63
N LEU A 483 -71.11 -7.26 -3.53
CA LEU A 483 -70.70 -6.05 -2.83
C LEU A 483 -70.16 -5.01 -3.85
N PRO A 484 -70.69 -3.74 -3.79
CA PRO A 484 -70.16 -2.69 -4.64
C PRO A 484 -68.66 -2.52 -4.39
N LEU A 485 -67.87 -2.49 -5.45
CA LEU A 485 -66.49 -2.00 -5.32
C LEU A 485 -66.54 -0.59 -4.71
N PRO A 486 -65.70 -0.31 -3.74
CA PRO A 486 -65.57 1.03 -3.24
C PRO A 486 -65.16 1.94 -4.43
N GLU A 487 -66.01 2.94 -4.75
CA GLU A 487 -65.81 3.90 -5.87
C GLU A 487 -64.45 4.60 -5.83
N ASN A 488 -63.80 4.61 -4.68
CA ASN A 488 -62.56 5.32 -4.41
C ASN A 488 -61.31 4.60 -4.97
N LEU A 489 -61.39 3.32 -5.37
CA LEU A 489 -60.24 2.56 -5.94
C LEU A 489 -59.89 2.97 -7.37
N ALA A 490 -60.74 3.70 -8.05
CA ALA A 490 -60.49 4.25 -9.39
C ALA A 490 -59.76 5.61 -9.36
N GLU A 491 -59.38 6.09 -8.19
CA GLU A 491 -58.57 7.30 -8.03
C GLU A 491 -57.06 6.96 -7.90
N PRO A 492 -56.17 7.70 -8.60
CA PRO A 492 -54.73 7.42 -8.58
C PRO A 492 -54.11 7.53 -7.18
N LEU A 493 -54.60 8.48 -6.36
CA LEU A 493 -54.12 8.71 -5.01
C LEU A 493 -54.49 7.59 -4.05
N GLU A 494 -55.70 7.05 -4.13
CA GLU A 494 -56.20 5.95 -3.31
C GLU A 494 -55.45 4.65 -3.69
N SER A 495 -55.16 4.42 -4.97
CA SER A 495 -54.35 3.33 -5.45
C SER A 495 -52.95 3.38 -4.87
N MET A 496 -52.34 4.57 -4.80
CA MET A 496 -51.01 4.78 -4.23
C MET A 496 -51.01 4.53 -2.71
N ALA A 497 -51.99 5.00 -1.97
CA ALA A 497 -52.15 4.76 -0.54
C ALA A 497 -52.29 3.26 -0.23
N ARG A 498 -53.02 2.51 -1.02
CA ARG A 498 -53.19 1.08 -0.85
C ARG A 498 -51.96 0.26 -1.18
N VAL A 499 -51.19 0.62 -2.23
CA VAL A 499 -49.92 0.01 -2.52
C VAL A 499 -48.92 0.29 -1.39
N PHE A 500 -48.96 1.49 -0.80
CA PHE A 500 -48.17 1.79 0.40
C PHE A 500 -48.56 0.87 1.58
N LEU A 501 -49.84 0.70 1.89
CA LEU A 501 -50.32 -0.17 2.94
C LEU A 501 -49.90 -1.64 2.69
N MET A 502 -49.94 -2.10 1.43
CA MET A 502 -49.42 -3.43 1.05
C MET A 502 -47.92 -3.57 1.37
N SER A 503 -47.13 -2.56 1.11
CA SER A 503 -45.70 -2.59 1.39
C SER A 503 -45.38 -2.69 2.90
N VAL A 504 -46.30 -2.25 3.75
CA VAL A 504 -46.24 -2.35 5.21
C VAL A 504 -46.81 -3.69 5.74
N GLY A 505 -47.38 -4.53 4.86
CA GLY A 505 -47.83 -5.88 5.19
C GLY A 505 -49.37 -6.03 5.30
N GLU A 506 -50.16 -5.00 4.93
CA GLU A 506 -51.62 -5.06 4.99
C GLU A 506 -52.24 -5.43 3.63
N PHE A 507 -52.39 -6.73 3.40
CA PHE A 507 -52.85 -7.26 2.11
C PHE A 507 -54.37 -7.53 2.06
N SER A 508 -55.04 -7.59 3.24
CA SER A 508 -56.42 -8.12 3.38
C SER A 508 -57.49 -7.39 2.56
N ALA A 509 -57.41 -6.08 2.43
CA ALA A 509 -58.38 -5.24 1.72
C ALA A 509 -58.30 -5.44 0.19
N ILE A 510 -57.11 -5.64 -0.36
CA ILE A 510 -56.89 -5.71 -1.81
C ILE A 510 -57.20 -7.14 -2.32
N TYR A 511 -56.87 -8.19 -1.55
CA TYR A 511 -57.21 -9.55 -1.95
C TYR A 511 -58.73 -9.76 -2.12
N LYS A 512 -59.55 -9.15 -1.26
CA LYS A 512 -61.03 -9.20 -1.39
C LYS A 512 -61.54 -8.55 -2.67
N VAL A 513 -60.91 -7.47 -3.11
CA VAL A 513 -61.26 -6.74 -4.34
C VAL A 513 -60.79 -7.51 -5.57
N LEU A 514 -59.60 -8.07 -5.55
CA LEU A 514 -59.06 -8.87 -6.65
C LEU A 514 -59.84 -10.16 -6.88
N ASP A 515 -60.41 -10.77 -5.85
CA ASP A 515 -61.21 -12.01 -5.99
C ASP A 515 -62.55 -11.74 -6.73
N THR A 516 -63.03 -10.53 -6.74
CA THR A 516 -64.28 -10.15 -7.44
C THR A 516 -64.06 -9.78 -8.90
N CYS A 517 -62.83 -9.60 -9.36
CA CYS A 517 -62.51 -9.17 -10.73
C CYS A 517 -62.05 -10.34 -11.62
N ARG A 518 -62.63 -10.48 -12.79
CA ARG A 518 -62.29 -11.56 -13.75
C ARG A 518 -60.90 -11.41 -14.39
N LEU A 519 -60.42 -10.21 -14.49
CA LEU A 519 -59.06 -9.88 -14.92
C LEU A 519 -57.96 -10.24 -13.88
N ALA A 520 -58.36 -10.56 -12.66
CA ALA A 520 -57.47 -10.93 -11.58
C ALA A 520 -56.71 -12.28 -11.81
N VAL A 521 -57.08 -13.04 -12.84
CA VAL A 521 -56.32 -14.25 -13.24
C VAL A 521 -54.91 -13.89 -13.73
N LEU A 522 -54.68 -12.69 -14.26
CA LEU A 522 -53.35 -12.20 -14.64
C LEU A 522 -52.53 -11.65 -13.45
N GLY A 523 -53.19 -11.33 -12.34
CA GLY A 523 -52.54 -10.80 -11.11
C GLY A 523 -52.20 -11.86 -10.06
N LYS A 524 -52.70 -13.11 -10.20
CA LYS A 524 -52.35 -14.25 -9.31
C LYS A 524 -51.02 -14.90 -9.74
N VAL A 525 -50.04 -14.12 -10.09
CA VAL A 525 -48.67 -14.64 -10.12
C VAL A 525 -48.21 -14.78 -8.68
N ARG A 526 -47.96 -16.02 -8.30
CA ARG A 526 -47.47 -16.45 -6.98
C ARG A 526 -46.38 -15.49 -6.46
N VAL A 527 -46.63 -14.92 -5.30
CA VAL A 527 -45.59 -14.45 -4.40
C VAL A 527 -45.11 -15.62 -3.58
#